data_15dc906d65403d7385cee14872eb63f7
#
_entry.id   15dc906d65403d7385cee14872eb63f7
#
_cell.length_a   1.000
_cell.length_b   1.000
_cell.length_c   1.000
_cell.angle_alpha   90.00
_cell.angle_beta   90.00
_cell.angle_gamma   90.00
#
_symmetry.space_group_name_H-M   'P 1'
#
loop_
_entity.id
_entity.type
_entity.pdbx_description
1 polymer ?
#
loop_
_entity_poly.entity_id
_entity_poly.type
_entity_poly.pdbx_seq_one_letter_code
_entity_poly.pdbx_strand_id
1 'polypeptide(L)'
;PYYGPYMQREGFCGNDDPYMPDYLEQLITALGGKPVDYDLKCQSVGAPSLLTLDKPVMSLISSVISDAKSNGAELIVSACTISHANLDSYQTKAGRKTGKDTSIPVVHLAELVAFAFGHFPDRLAQLRTRAILIGG
;
A
#
# COMPACT_ATOMS: atom_id res chain seq x y z
N PRO A 1 6.88 2.12 0.27
CA PRO A 1 6.37 1.04 1.14
C PRO A 1 5.15 1.49 1.96
N TYR A 2 4.29 0.54 2.32
CA TYR A 2 3.21 0.73 3.29
C TYR A 2 3.20 -0.45 4.27
N TYR A 3 3.44 -0.18 5.52
CA TYR A 3 3.54 -1.21 6.58
C TYR A 3 2.18 -1.62 7.12
N GLY A 4 1.35 -0.66 7.44
CA GLY A 4 0.12 -0.88 8.16
C GLY A 4 0.35 -1.25 9.63
N PRO A 5 -0.68 -1.13 10.47
CA PRO A 5 -0.53 -1.26 11.93
C PRO A 5 -0.17 -2.67 12.40
N TYR A 6 -0.40 -3.71 11.58
CA TYR A 6 -0.06 -5.07 11.98
C TYR A 6 1.45 -5.34 12.00
N MET A 7 2.18 -4.79 11.03
CA MET A 7 3.62 -4.98 10.94
C MET A 7 4.40 -4.27 12.05
N GLN A 8 3.76 -3.30 12.72
CA GLN A 8 4.37 -2.52 13.80
C GLN A 8 4.06 -3.06 15.20
N ARG A 9 3.26 -4.11 15.31
CA ARG A 9 2.97 -4.70 16.62
C ARG A 9 4.19 -5.39 17.17
N GLU A 10 4.43 -5.19 18.46
CA GLU A 10 5.42 -5.94 19.22
C GLU A 10 5.22 -7.46 19.00
N GLY A 11 6.30 -8.15 18.66
CA GLY A 11 6.27 -9.57 18.30
C GLY A 11 5.99 -9.88 16.81
N PHE A 12 5.56 -8.90 15.99
CA PHE A 12 5.37 -9.07 14.54
C PHE A 12 6.37 -8.29 13.70
N CYS A 13 6.95 -7.22 14.23
CA CYS A 13 7.99 -6.44 13.54
C CYS A 13 9.34 -7.16 13.41
N GLY A 14 9.50 -8.31 14.04
CA GLY A 14 10.79 -9.03 14.05
C GLY A 14 11.86 -8.20 14.75
N ASN A 15 12.93 -7.90 14.01
CA ASN A 15 14.02 -7.02 14.49
C ASN A 15 13.93 -5.60 13.90
N ASP A 16 12.86 -5.28 13.15
CA ASP A 16 12.64 -3.94 12.63
C ASP A 16 12.16 -2.98 13.73
N ASP A 17 12.40 -1.70 13.59
CA ASP A 17 11.94 -0.70 14.54
C ASP A 17 10.43 -0.49 14.39
N PRO A 18 9.60 -0.70 15.43
CA PRO A 18 8.16 -0.54 15.33
C PRO A 18 7.71 0.92 15.10
N TYR A 19 8.56 1.90 15.40
CA TYR A 19 8.26 3.34 15.24
C TYR A 19 8.86 3.93 13.97
N MET A 20 10.00 3.43 13.54
CA MET A 20 10.71 3.85 12.33
C MET A 20 11.14 2.65 11.48
N PRO A 21 10.19 1.85 10.99
CA PRO A 21 10.51 0.65 10.24
C PRO A 21 11.19 0.99 8.91
N ASP A 22 12.16 0.18 8.49
CA ASP A 22 12.91 0.36 7.25
C ASP A 22 13.14 -0.94 6.45
N TYR A 23 12.72 -2.10 6.95
CA TYR A 23 12.94 -3.38 6.26
C TYR A 23 12.25 -3.46 4.89
N LEU A 24 11.09 -2.84 4.71
CA LEU A 24 10.43 -2.79 3.40
C LEU A 24 11.20 -1.91 2.42
N GLU A 25 11.76 -0.80 2.88
CA GLU A 25 12.62 0.09 2.10
C GLU A 25 13.88 -0.63 1.63
N GLN A 26 14.54 -1.36 2.55
CA GLN A 26 15.72 -2.19 2.23
C GLN A 26 15.37 -3.26 1.20
N LEU A 27 14.24 -3.96 1.37
CA LEU A 27 13.80 -5.00 0.45
C LEU A 27 13.44 -4.43 -0.93
N ILE A 28 12.69 -3.33 -0.99
CA ILE A 28 12.35 -2.66 -2.25
C ILE A 28 13.64 -2.25 -2.99
N THR A 29 14.62 -1.72 -2.26
CA THR A 29 15.93 -1.36 -2.83
C THR A 29 16.67 -2.58 -3.37
N ALA A 30 16.69 -3.67 -2.63
CA ALA A 30 17.30 -4.93 -3.05
C ALA A 30 16.65 -5.53 -4.32
N LEU A 31 15.34 -5.28 -4.50
CA LEU A 31 14.60 -5.69 -5.70
C LEU A 31 14.73 -4.69 -6.88
N GLY A 32 15.56 -3.65 -6.73
CA GLY A 32 15.83 -2.66 -7.79
C GLY A 32 14.85 -1.50 -7.82
N GLY A 33 13.96 -1.38 -6.82
CA GLY A 33 13.04 -0.25 -6.67
C GLY A 33 13.71 0.92 -5.95
N LYS A 34 13.06 2.09 -6.00
CA LYS A 34 13.46 3.29 -5.27
C LYS A 34 12.38 3.59 -4.21
N PRO A 35 12.62 3.31 -2.94
CA PRO A 35 11.65 3.62 -1.89
C PRO A 35 11.48 5.13 -1.75
N VAL A 36 10.23 5.54 -1.52
CA VAL A 36 9.84 6.91 -1.20
C VAL A 36 9.41 6.95 0.25
N ASP A 37 9.94 7.90 1.02
CA ASP A 37 9.51 8.14 2.39
C ASP A 37 8.32 9.09 2.43
N TYR A 38 7.37 8.82 3.32
CA TYR A 38 6.19 9.66 3.56
C TYR A 38 5.62 9.40 4.96
N ASP A 39 4.95 10.39 5.54
CA ASP A 39 4.58 10.39 6.96
C ASP A 39 3.57 9.29 7.33
N LEU A 40 2.64 8.98 6.44
CA LEU A 40 1.52 8.08 6.73
C LEU A 40 1.77 6.61 6.33
N LYS A 41 3.00 6.19 6.06
CA LYS A 41 3.33 4.81 5.66
C LYS A 41 2.95 3.74 6.70
N CYS A 42 2.79 4.15 7.94
CA CYS A 42 2.41 3.31 9.07
C CYS A 42 0.98 3.54 9.56
N GLN A 43 0.28 4.52 9.01
CA GLN A 43 -1.09 4.88 9.40
C GLN A 43 -2.09 3.77 9.07
N SER A 44 -3.04 3.51 9.97
CA SER A 44 -4.13 2.58 9.69
C SER A 44 -5.05 3.09 8.57
N VAL A 45 -5.44 2.20 7.68
CA VAL A 45 -6.48 2.45 6.65
C VAL A 45 -7.85 1.90 7.06
N GLY A 46 -8.05 1.66 8.35
CA GLY A 46 -9.34 1.37 8.94
C GLY A 46 -10.01 0.08 8.46
N ALA A 47 -9.25 -0.92 8.02
CA ALA A 47 -9.80 -2.14 7.44
C ALA A 47 -10.86 -2.85 8.31
N PRO A 48 -10.69 -3.02 9.63
CA PRO A 48 -11.70 -3.65 10.47
C PRO A 48 -13.01 -2.86 10.57
N SER A 49 -12.97 -1.56 10.33
CA SER A 49 -14.12 -0.66 10.49
C SER A 49 -14.83 -0.34 9.17
N LEU A 50 -14.40 -0.94 8.06
CA LEU A 50 -14.91 -0.63 6.71
C LEU A 50 -16.43 -0.82 6.58
N LEU A 51 -17.00 -1.83 7.24
CA LEU A 51 -18.42 -2.14 7.18
C LEU A 51 -19.28 -1.21 8.04
N THR A 52 -18.70 -0.57 9.04
CA THR A 52 -19.43 0.23 10.03
C THR A 52 -19.19 1.74 9.92
N LEU A 53 -18.00 2.15 9.47
CA LEU A 53 -17.53 3.54 9.46
C LEU A 53 -17.03 3.96 8.08
N ASP A 54 -17.89 3.90 7.06
CA ASP A 54 -17.52 4.14 5.65
C ASP A 54 -16.82 5.50 5.43
N LYS A 55 -17.36 6.61 5.94
CA LYS A 55 -16.77 7.95 5.73
C LYS A 55 -15.37 8.11 6.36
N PRO A 56 -15.16 7.79 7.65
CA PRO A 56 -13.82 7.82 8.25
C PRO A 56 -12.81 6.94 7.54
N VAL A 57 -13.20 5.72 7.16
CA VAL A 57 -12.31 4.80 6.46
C VAL A 57 -11.90 5.33 5.09
N MET A 58 -12.83 5.90 4.31
CA MET A 58 -12.50 6.53 3.03
C MET A 58 -11.54 7.71 3.20
N SER A 59 -11.69 8.49 4.27
CA SER A 59 -10.77 9.59 4.59
C SER A 59 -9.35 9.07 4.92
N LEU A 60 -9.24 8.00 5.71
CA LEU A 60 -7.93 7.38 6.02
C LEU A 60 -7.23 6.86 4.76
N ILE A 61 -7.94 6.10 3.93
CA ILE A 61 -7.41 5.60 2.65
C ILE A 61 -6.92 6.76 1.77
N SER A 62 -7.75 7.78 1.61
CA SER A 62 -7.43 8.95 0.80
C SER A 62 -6.21 9.70 1.34
N SER A 63 -6.08 9.84 2.65
CA SER A 63 -4.94 10.54 3.26
C SER A 63 -3.62 9.81 3.02
N VAL A 64 -3.58 8.49 3.25
CA VAL A 64 -2.38 7.66 3.02
C VAL A 64 -1.94 7.74 1.55
N ILE A 65 -2.89 7.56 0.62
CA ILE A 65 -2.56 7.59 -0.82
C ILE A 65 -2.11 8.98 -1.26
N SER A 66 -2.80 10.04 -0.81
CA SER A 66 -2.45 11.41 -1.18
C SER A 66 -1.08 11.79 -0.64
N ASP A 67 -0.73 11.36 0.57
CA ASP A 67 0.58 11.63 1.16
C ASP A 67 1.69 10.92 0.36
N ALA A 68 1.53 9.64 0.07
CA ALA A 68 2.48 8.91 -0.77
C ALA A 68 2.67 9.57 -2.15
N LYS A 69 1.58 9.97 -2.82
CA LYS A 69 1.64 10.66 -4.13
C LYS A 69 2.31 12.02 -4.04
N SER A 70 2.03 12.80 -3.00
CA SER A 70 2.65 14.12 -2.80
C SER A 70 4.16 14.04 -2.62
N ASN A 71 4.65 12.91 -2.11
CA ASN A 71 6.07 12.61 -1.98
C ASN A 71 6.67 11.92 -3.20
N GLY A 72 5.92 11.79 -4.30
CA GLY A 72 6.41 11.28 -5.57
C GLY A 72 6.32 9.76 -5.74
N ALA A 73 5.49 9.08 -4.95
CA ALA A 73 5.26 7.65 -5.13
C ALA A 73 4.46 7.38 -6.43
N GLU A 74 4.95 6.43 -7.22
CA GLU A 74 4.29 5.92 -8.43
C GLU A 74 3.56 4.59 -8.19
N LEU A 75 3.89 3.92 -7.09
CA LEU A 75 3.39 2.61 -6.71
C LEU A 75 3.39 2.49 -5.18
N ILE A 76 2.35 1.88 -4.61
CA ILE A 76 2.35 1.50 -3.19
C ILE A 76 2.59 -0.01 -3.07
N VAL A 77 3.59 -0.38 -2.27
CA VAL A 77 3.91 -1.77 -1.92
C VAL A 77 3.42 -2.04 -0.51
N SER A 78 2.42 -2.90 -0.36
CA SER A 78 1.82 -3.24 0.94
C SER A 78 2.26 -4.63 1.40
N ALA A 79 2.65 -4.74 2.67
CA ALA A 79 2.97 -6.03 3.30
C ALA A 79 1.77 -6.66 4.04
N CYS A 80 0.71 -5.90 4.27
CA CYS A 80 -0.48 -6.35 5.00
C CYS A 80 -1.64 -6.63 4.03
N THR A 81 -2.10 -7.88 3.95
CA THR A 81 -3.16 -8.32 3.02
C THR A 81 -4.48 -7.54 3.19
N ILE A 82 -4.89 -7.29 4.43
CA ILE A 82 -6.15 -6.59 4.71
C ILE A 82 -6.05 -5.11 4.33
N SER A 83 -4.94 -4.47 4.66
CA SER A 83 -4.69 -3.08 4.27
C SER A 83 -4.49 -2.94 2.76
N HIS A 84 -3.87 -3.93 2.12
CA HIS A 84 -3.75 -4.02 0.67
C HIS A 84 -5.13 -3.97 -0.01
N ALA A 85 -6.05 -4.82 0.43
CA ALA A 85 -7.41 -4.85 -0.11
C ALA A 85 -8.10 -3.48 0.01
N ASN A 86 -7.94 -2.78 1.14
CA ASN A 86 -8.50 -1.46 1.31
C ASN A 86 -7.87 -0.42 0.39
N LEU A 87 -6.54 -0.38 0.32
CA LEU A 87 -5.81 0.57 -0.52
C LEU A 87 -6.09 0.34 -2.01
N ASP A 88 -6.16 -0.91 -2.47
CA ASP A 88 -6.44 -1.21 -3.87
C ASP A 88 -7.92 -1.01 -4.21
N SER A 89 -8.82 -1.74 -3.53
CA SER A 89 -10.22 -1.83 -3.96
C SER A 89 -11.03 -0.56 -3.68
N TYR A 90 -10.68 0.19 -2.63
CA TYR A 90 -11.48 1.35 -2.20
C TYR A 90 -10.90 2.71 -2.58
N GLN A 91 -9.73 2.77 -3.24
CA GLN A 91 -9.11 4.05 -3.59
C GLN A 91 -10.01 4.93 -4.48
N THR A 92 -10.68 4.36 -5.48
CA THR A 92 -11.60 5.10 -6.35
C THR A 92 -12.78 5.69 -5.56
N LYS A 93 -13.36 4.91 -4.63
CA LYS A 93 -14.44 5.37 -3.76
C LYS A 93 -13.95 6.45 -2.80
N ALA A 94 -12.75 6.28 -2.24
CA ALA A 94 -12.12 7.25 -1.36
C ALA A 94 -11.90 8.60 -2.07
N GLY A 95 -11.35 8.58 -3.28
CA GLY A 95 -11.17 9.77 -4.09
C GLY A 95 -12.47 10.52 -4.38
N ARG A 96 -13.52 9.80 -4.80
CA ARG A 96 -14.85 10.40 -5.03
C ARG A 96 -15.43 11.05 -3.77
N LYS A 97 -15.27 10.44 -2.60
CA LYS A 97 -15.82 10.96 -1.33
C LYS A 97 -15.03 12.12 -0.75
N THR A 98 -13.74 12.19 -1.01
CA THR A 98 -12.86 13.21 -0.42
C THR A 98 -12.47 14.32 -1.40
N GLY A 99 -12.75 14.14 -2.70
CA GLY A 99 -12.36 15.07 -3.75
C GLY A 99 -10.84 15.06 -4.05
N LYS A 100 -10.10 14.07 -3.54
CA LYS A 100 -8.65 13.94 -3.74
C LYS A 100 -8.33 12.94 -4.85
N ASP A 101 -7.21 13.16 -5.54
CA ASP A 101 -6.67 12.16 -6.46
C ASP A 101 -6.01 11.02 -5.68
N THR A 102 -6.68 9.87 -5.72
CA THR A 102 -6.24 8.64 -5.06
C THR A 102 -5.87 7.53 -6.05
N SER A 103 -5.69 7.88 -7.32
CA SER A 103 -5.36 6.91 -8.37
C SER A 103 -3.88 6.54 -8.33
N ILE A 104 -3.55 5.38 -7.78
CA ILE A 104 -2.18 4.84 -7.73
C ILE A 104 -2.24 3.30 -7.75
N PRO A 105 -1.36 2.61 -8.48
CA PRO A 105 -1.26 1.15 -8.39
C PRO A 105 -0.86 0.71 -6.98
N VAL A 106 -1.49 -0.35 -6.49
CA VAL A 106 -1.16 -0.96 -5.20
C VAL A 106 -0.79 -2.43 -5.43
N VAL A 107 0.38 -2.85 -4.99
CA VAL A 107 0.86 -4.24 -5.11
C VAL A 107 1.12 -4.82 -3.73
N HIS A 108 0.89 -6.12 -3.59
CA HIS A 108 1.35 -6.82 -2.40
C HIS A 108 2.86 -7.11 -2.52
N LEU A 109 3.57 -7.13 -1.38
CA LEU A 109 5.01 -7.40 -1.36
C LEU A 109 5.38 -8.69 -2.10
N ALA A 110 4.61 -9.75 -1.92
CA ALA A 110 4.84 -11.03 -2.60
C ALA A 110 4.74 -10.91 -4.14
N GLU A 111 3.87 -10.03 -4.64
CA GLU A 111 3.73 -9.77 -6.07
C GLU A 111 4.94 -9.00 -6.62
N LEU A 112 5.44 -8.01 -5.86
CA LEU A 112 6.65 -7.30 -6.23
C LEU A 112 7.85 -8.24 -6.31
N VAL A 113 8.00 -9.15 -5.34
CA VAL A 113 9.05 -10.17 -5.33
C VAL A 113 8.91 -11.09 -6.55
N ALA A 114 7.72 -11.65 -6.80
CA ALA A 114 7.47 -12.50 -7.96
C ALA A 114 7.80 -11.77 -9.28
N PHE A 115 7.42 -10.51 -9.40
CA PHE A 115 7.78 -9.69 -10.55
C PHE A 115 9.29 -9.52 -10.73
N ALA A 116 10.02 -9.22 -9.65
CA ALA A 116 11.48 -9.07 -9.69
C ALA A 116 12.18 -10.36 -10.11
N PHE A 117 11.62 -11.53 -9.82
CA PHE A 117 12.09 -12.85 -10.29
C PHE A 117 11.60 -13.23 -11.69
N GLY A 118 10.91 -12.35 -12.40
CA GLY A 118 10.51 -12.58 -13.80
C GLY A 118 9.21 -13.37 -13.99
N HIS A 119 8.42 -13.58 -12.95
CA HIS A 119 7.13 -14.30 -13.02
C HIS A 119 6.01 -13.42 -13.63
N PHE A 120 6.14 -13.08 -14.91
CA PHE A 120 5.22 -12.21 -15.64
C PHE A 120 3.81 -12.78 -15.87
N PRO A 121 3.60 -14.06 -16.19
CA PRO A 121 2.27 -14.60 -16.43
C PRO A 121 1.34 -14.47 -15.21
N ASP A 122 1.87 -14.81 -14.04
CA ASP A 122 1.13 -14.71 -12.78
C ASP A 122 0.80 -13.26 -12.45
N ARG A 123 1.74 -12.35 -12.71
CA ARG A 123 1.52 -10.92 -12.58
C ARG A 123 0.41 -10.39 -13.49
N LEU A 124 0.37 -10.81 -14.76
CA LEU A 124 -0.68 -10.36 -15.69
C LEU A 124 -2.08 -10.82 -15.23
N ALA A 125 -2.20 -12.00 -14.66
CA ALA A 125 -3.44 -12.47 -14.07
C ALA A 125 -3.85 -11.58 -12.87
N GLN A 126 -2.91 -11.21 -12.02
CA GLN A 126 -3.11 -10.33 -10.87
C GLN A 126 -3.47 -8.91 -11.27
N LEU A 127 -2.84 -8.36 -12.32
CA LEU A 127 -3.15 -7.03 -12.84
C LEU A 127 -4.61 -6.85 -13.23
N ARG A 128 -5.26 -7.91 -13.72
CA ARG A 128 -6.69 -7.88 -14.12
C ARG A 128 -7.64 -7.70 -12.93
N THR A 129 -7.21 -7.97 -11.72
CA THR A 129 -8.03 -7.85 -10.50
C THR A 129 -7.83 -6.53 -9.77
N ARG A 130 -6.90 -5.67 -10.21
CA ARG A 130 -6.58 -4.40 -9.55
C ARG A 130 -7.51 -3.28 -9.99
N ALA A 131 -7.77 -2.35 -9.06
CA ALA A 131 -8.54 -1.15 -9.34
C ALA A 131 -7.77 -0.20 -10.29
N ILE A 132 -6.46 -0.07 -10.12
CA ILE A 132 -5.58 0.76 -10.96
C ILE A 132 -4.45 -0.11 -11.51
N LEU A 133 -4.26 -0.05 -12.82
CA LEU A 133 -3.23 -0.83 -13.50
C LEU A 133 -1.84 -0.19 -13.39
N ILE A 134 -0.81 -1.03 -13.34
CA ILE A 134 0.59 -0.59 -13.38
C ILE A 134 0.94 -0.26 -14.83
N GLY A 135 1.49 0.92 -15.08
CA GLY A 135 1.97 1.34 -16.40
C GLY A 135 0.83 1.73 -17.35
N GLY A 136 -0.30 2.17 -16.80
CA GLY A 136 -1.38 2.80 -17.57
C GLY A 136 -1.14 4.28 -17.81
#